data_610c5a4f4c62c42ca1c9b0253259b636
#
_entry.id   610c5a4f4c62c42ca1c9b0253259b636
#
_cell.length_a   1.000
_cell.length_b   1.000
_cell.length_c   1.000
_cell.angle_alpha   90.00
_cell.angle_beta   90.00
_cell.angle_gamma   90.00
#
_symmetry.space_group_name_H-M   'P 1'
#
loop_
_entity.id
_entity.type
_entity.pdbx_description
1 polymer ?
#
loop_
_entity_poly.entity_id
_entity_poly.type
_entity_poly.pdbx_seq_one_letter_code
_entity_poly.pdbx_strand_id
1 'polypeptide(L)'
;MRGREWSRPVRPVRREVLSALPEHEEGRPPLLFVPGFGHGAWAFAEHWLGHAASRGFPAYAVSLRGHGASEPAPEATLRAYSHDVVQVAASLPRQTVLVGHGAGALVVAHALARYPARGAVLVAPVFGGWGVLGAALRRNPAGTVPAVFGGPLRLNRGQLFSRELPDEEARRHVGRLGRASRRAQWALLGQPEAEPAVGTPPVLVLGSPDDRVVPASTLTRVARRYGSAPLLFPGMGHDLMLDARWAEPIDAILDWLEKEPAAH
;
A
#
# COMPACT_ATOMS: atom_id res chain seq x y z
N MET A 1 19.91 -15.12 2.72
CA MET A 1 19.70 -15.01 1.25
C MET A 1 19.68 -16.40 0.65
N ARG A 2 18.54 -16.81 0.11
CA ARG A 2 18.42 -18.15 -0.50
C ARG A 2 19.04 -18.12 -1.88
N GLY A 3 19.96 -19.04 -2.19
CA GLY A 3 20.71 -19.10 -3.48
C GLY A 3 19.86 -19.09 -4.75
N ARG A 4 18.55 -19.41 -4.67
CA ARG A 4 17.59 -19.31 -5.78
C ARG A 4 17.27 -17.86 -6.21
N GLU A 5 17.51 -16.84 -5.37
CA GLU A 5 17.25 -15.45 -5.72
C GLU A 5 18.28 -14.89 -6.70
N TRP A 6 19.50 -15.38 -6.64
CA TRP A 6 20.58 -14.99 -7.54
C TRP A 6 20.49 -15.66 -8.92
N SER A 7 19.93 -16.87 -8.99
CA SER A 7 19.82 -17.60 -10.25
C SER A 7 18.75 -17.07 -11.21
N ARG A 8 17.84 -16.23 -10.73
CA ARG A 8 16.77 -15.61 -11.54
C ARG A 8 16.53 -14.16 -11.09
N PRO A 9 17.39 -13.22 -11.47
CA PRO A 9 17.23 -11.82 -11.10
C PRO A 9 15.93 -11.25 -11.67
N VAL A 10 15.33 -10.34 -10.91
CA VAL A 10 14.14 -9.61 -11.37
C VAL A 10 14.57 -8.66 -12.49
N ARG A 11 13.92 -8.74 -13.66
CA ARG A 11 14.20 -7.85 -14.78
C ARG A 11 14.01 -6.39 -14.35
N PRO A 12 14.98 -5.50 -14.60
CA PRO A 12 14.81 -4.07 -14.40
C PRO A 12 13.67 -3.51 -15.28
N VAL A 13 12.93 -2.54 -14.75
CA VAL A 13 11.87 -1.82 -15.47
C VAL A 13 11.94 -0.35 -15.08
N ARG A 14 11.49 0.53 -15.98
CA ARG A 14 11.28 1.94 -15.66
C ARG A 14 10.08 2.07 -14.74
N ARG A 15 10.26 2.74 -13.59
CA ARG A 15 9.20 3.00 -12.61
C ARG A 15 8.88 4.48 -12.55
N GLU A 16 7.59 4.77 -12.44
CA GLU A 16 7.12 6.09 -12.07
C GLU A 16 7.33 6.29 -10.57
N VAL A 17 7.96 7.39 -10.20
CA VAL A 17 8.05 7.87 -8.81
C VAL A 17 7.63 9.34 -8.82
N LEU A 18 6.57 9.65 -8.10
CA LEU A 18 6.13 11.02 -7.85
C LEU A 18 6.68 11.47 -6.50
N SER A 19 6.98 12.75 -6.35
CA SER A 19 7.51 13.29 -5.11
C SER A 19 6.96 14.66 -4.77
N ALA A 20 6.86 14.95 -3.48
CA ALA A 20 6.70 16.28 -2.92
C ALA A 20 7.74 16.45 -1.81
N LEU A 21 8.50 17.53 -1.89
CA LEU A 21 9.58 17.80 -0.95
C LEU A 21 9.20 19.02 -0.08
N PRO A 22 9.59 19.02 1.20
CA PRO A 22 9.38 20.18 2.07
C PRO A 22 10.25 21.35 1.59
N GLU A 23 9.81 22.58 1.86
CA GLU A 23 10.58 23.80 1.56
C GLU A 23 11.91 23.83 2.32
N HIS A 24 11.93 23.29 3.53
CA HIS A 24 13.12 23.20 4.38
C HIS A 24 13.31 21.75 4.84
N GLU A 25 14.54 21.22 4.68
CA GLU A 25 14.88 19.90 5.14
C GLU A 25 15.12 19.88 6.66
N GLU A 26 14.17 19.36 7.44
CA GLU A 26 14.25 19.23 8.88
C GLU A 26 14.91 17.92 9.36
N GLY A 27 15.53 17.16 8.45
CA GLY A 27 16.14 15.88 8.81
C GLY A 27 15.16 14.74 9.01
N ARG A 28 13.85 14.94 8.74
CA ARG A 28 12.81 13.92 8.85
C ARG A 28 13.04 12.78 7.86
N PRO A 29 12.64 11.53 8.21
CA PRO A 29 12.82 10.40 7.30
C PRO A 29 11.92 10.55 6.07
N PRO A 30 12.39 10.15 4.87
CA PRO A 30 11.55 10.12 3.69
C PRO A 30 10.45 9.06 3.84
N LEU A 31 9.26 9.37 3.32
CA LEU A 31 8.13 8.44 3.23
C LEU A 31 8.07 7.89 1.81
N LEU A 32 7.97 6.57 1.67
CA LEU A 32 7.71 5.92 0.38
C LEU A 32 6.34 5.25 0.40
N PHE A 33 5.40 5.83 -0.33
CA PHE A 33 4.06 5.31 -0.48
C PHE A 33 3.99 4.27 -1.59
N VAL A 34 3.40 3.11 -1.26
CA VAL A 34 3.25 1.94 -2.13
C VAL A 34 1.75 1.65 -2.30
N PRO A 35 1.17 1.88 -3.47
CA PRO A 35 -0.26 1.74 -3.70
C PRO A 35 -0.71 0.28 -3.76
N GLY A 36 -2.01 0.09 -3.55
CA GLY A 36 -2.70 -1.17 -3.80
C GLY A 36 -2.75 -1.53 -5.28
N PHE A 37 -3.13 -2.78 -5.56
CA PHE A 37 -3.28 -3.23 -6.94
C PHE A 37 -4.37 -2.45 -7.68
N GLY A 38 -4.08 -2.08 -8.91
CA GLY A 38 -4.90 -1.20 -9.72
C GLY A 38 -4.62 0.30 -9.53
N HIS A 39 -4.04 0.70 -8.40
CA HIS A 39 -3.64 2.07 -8.16
C HIS A 39 -2.22 2.36 -8.67
N GLY A 40 -1.93 3.62 -8.93
CA GLY A 40 -0.58 4.13 -9.18
C GLY A 40 -0.17 5.15 -8.11
N ALA A 41 1.00 5.73 -8.25
CA ALA A 41 1.52 6.80 -7.39
C ALA A 41 0.55 7.99 -7.28
N TRP A 42 -0.24 8.22 -8.32
CA TRP A 42 -1.27 9.26 -8.37
C TRP A 42 -2.24 9.24 -7.19
N ALA A 43 -2.54 8.05 -6.63
CA ALA A 43 -3.49 7.93 -5.53
C ALA A 43 -3.01 8.64 -4.26
N PHE A 44 -1.71 8.74 -4.06
CA PHE A 44 -1.12 9.51 -2.96
C PHE A 44 -0.79 10.94 -3.35
N ALA A 45 -0.52 11.19 -4.64
CA ALA A 45 -0.23 12.53 -5.14
C ALA A 45 -1.44 13.46 -5.11
N GLU A 46 -2.66 12.91 -5.06
CA GLU A 46 -3.89 13.69 -4.95
C GLU A 46 -3.89 14.55 -3.66
N HIS A 47 -3.47 13.96 -2.53
CA HIS A 47 -3.50 14.64 -1.22
C HIS A 47 -2.25 14.39 -0.38
N TRP A 48 -1.89 13.12 -0.12
CA TRP A 48 -0.97 12.75 0.95
C TRP A 48 0.47 13.20 0.70
N LEU A 49 0.96 13.23 -0.55
CA LEU A 49 2.33 13.68 -0.83
C LEU A 49 2.53 15.15 -0.44
N GLY A 50 1.65 16.03 -0.93
CA GLY A 50 1.72 17.46 -0.63
C GLY A 50 1.53 17.74 0.86
N HIS A 51 0.60 17.03 1.50
CA HIS A 51 0.33 17.18 2.93
C HIS A 51 1.53 16.75 3.79
N ALA A 52 2.16 15.60 3.49
CA ALA A 52 3.35 15.16 4.19
C ALA A 52 4.52 16.14 4.00
N ALA A 53 4.71 16.66 2.79
CA ALA A 53 5.73 17.67 2.51
C ALA A 53 5.49 18.97 3.29
N SER A 54 4.24 19.45 3.39
CA SER A 54 3.89 20.63 4.20
C SER A 54 4.16 20.45 5.69
N ARG A 55 4.17 19.18 6.15
CA ARG A 55 4.54 18.78 7.53
C ARG A 55 6.03 18.46 7.67
N GLY A 56 6.89 18.81 6.69
CA GLY A 56 8.35 18.66 6.73
C GLY A 56 8.87 17.25 6.40
N PHE A 57 8.02 16.32 5.92
CA PHE A 57 8.45 14.98 5.53
C PHE A 57 8.67 14.90 4.02
N PRO A 58 9.88 14.58 3.52
CA PRO A 58 10.08 14.25 2.11
C PRO A 58 9.19 13.05 1.73
N ALA A 59 8.31 13.22 0.76
CA ALA A 59 7.28 12.24 0.40
C ALA A 59 7.46 11.77 -1.03
N TYR A 60 7.45 10.46 -1.23
CA TYR A 60 7.59 9.79 -2.52
C TYR A 60 6.49 8.76 -2.69
N ALA A 61 5.95 8.59 -3.88
CA ALA A 61 5.03 7.50 -4.19
C ALA A 61 5.50 6.77 -5.44
N VAL A 62 5.58 5.45 -5.38
CA VAL A 62 5.98 4.61 -6.51
C VAL A 62 4.77 3.96 -7.16
N SER A 63 4.67 4.00 -8.48
CA SER A 63 3.80 3.07 -9.20
C SER A 63 4.53 1.74 -9.38
N LEU A 64 3.94 0.66 -8.89
CA LEU A 64 4.48 -0.68 -9.12
C LEU A 64 4.53 -0.98 -10.62
N ARG A 65 5.46 -1.83 -11.08
CA ARG A 65 5.54 -2.24 -12.49
C ARG A 65 4.17 -2.69 -13.01
N GLY A 66 3.79 -2.21 -14.19
CA GLY A 66 2.47 -2.47 -14.77
C GLY A 66 1.33 -1.61 -14.20
N HIS A 67 1.63 -0.63 -13.32
CA HIS A 67 0.67 0.30 -12.75
C HIS A 67 1.08 1.75 -13.05
N GLY A 68 0.11 2.68 -13.05
CA GLY A 68 0.36 4.09 -13.33
C GLY A 68 1.12 4.27 -14.64
N ALA A 69 2.15 5.12 -14.63
CA ALA A 69 3.04 5.33 -15.77
C ALA A 69 4.32 4.47 -15.74
N SER A 70 4.39 3.47 -14.85
CA SER A 70 5.46 2.47 -14.86
C SER A 70 5.37 1.54 -16.06
N GLU A 71 6.52 1.00 -16.50
CA GLU A 71 6.61 0.08 -17.64
C GLU A 71 5.65 -1.12 -17.50
N PRO A 72 4.93 -1.51 -18.56
CA PRO A 72 4.03 -2.65 -18.56
C PRO A 72 4.70 -3.95 -18.12
N ALA A 73 4.06 -4.70 -17.23
CA ALA A 73 4.57 -5.96 -16.70
C ALA A 73 3.44 -6.96 -16.40
N PRO A 74 2.78 -7.53 -17.43
CA PRO A 74 1.61 -8.39 -17.26
C PRO A 74 1.88 -9.65 -16.44
N GLU A 75 3.13 -10.09 -16.39
CA GLU A 75 3.59 -11.28 -15.69
C GLU A 75 4.30 -10.96 -14.35
N ALA A 76 4.10 -9.74 -13.83
CA ALA A 76 4.72 -9.33 -12.58
C ALA A 76 4.29 -10.25 -11.42
N THR A 77 5.24 -10.52 -10.53
CA THR A 77 5.04 -11.31 -9.31
C THR A 77 5.11 -10.43 -8.09
N LEU A 78 4.61 -10.90 -6.94
CA LEU A 78 4.75 -10.21 -5.67
C LEU A 78 6.23 -9.95 -5.31
N ARG A 79 7.13 -10.91 -5.63
CA ARG A 79 8.58 -10.74 -5.50
C ARG A 79 9.11 -9.57 -6.34
N ALA A 80 8.62 -9.43 -7.57
CA ALA A 80 9.04 -8.34 -8.44
C ALA A 80 8.58 -6.97 -7.91
N TYR A 81 7.36 -6.90 -7.37
CA TYR A 81 6.85 -5.69 -6.72
C TYR A 81 7.66 -5.31 -5.47
N SER A 82 7.95 -6.29 -4.60
CA SER A 82 8.80 -6.07 -3.43
C SER A 82 10.20 -5.60 -3.81
N HIS A 83 10.79 -6.16 -4.88
CA HIS A 83 12.08 -5.73 -5.40
C HIS A 83 12.04 -4.28 -5.91
N ASP A 84 10.97 -3.86 -6.58
CA ASP A 84 10.80 -2.47 -7.01
C ASP A 84 10.79 -1.50 -5.83
N VAL A 85 10.04 -1.83 -4.79
CA VAL A 85 9.97 -1.02 -3.55
C VAL A 85 11.33 -0.91 -2.89
N VAL A 86 12.04 -2.04 -2.74
CA VAL A 86 13.40 -2.05 -2.14
C VAL A 86 14.37 -1.20 -2.94
N GLN A 87 14.35 -1.28 -4.28
CA GLN A 87 15.23 -0.48 -5.12
C GLN A 87 14.95 1.02 -5.01
N VAL A 88 13.67 1.42 -4.98
CA VAL A 88 13.31 2.83 -4.82
C VAL A 88 13.70 3.30 -3.41
N ALA A 89 13.35 2.56 -2.36
CA ALA A 89 13.71 2.91 -0.99
C ALA A 89 15.23 3.07 -0.80
N ALA A 90 16.02 2.17 -1.39
CA ALA A 90 17.48 2.21 -1.33
C ALA A 90 18.12 3.35 -2.15
N SER A 91 17.38 3.94 -3.09
CA SER A 91 17.83 5.10 -3.87
C SER A 91 17.55 6.44 -3.18
N LEU A 92 16.76 6.45 -2.11
CA LEU A 92 16.44 7.66 -1.37
C LEU A 92 17.58 8.05 -0.42
N PRO A 93 17.73 9.34 -0.09
CA PRO A 93 18.94 9.85 0.59
C PRO A 93 19.08 9.36 2.03
N ARG A 94 18.02 8.88 2.64
CA ARG A 94 18.00 8.43 4.05
C ARG A 94 17.19 7.15 4.19
N GLN A 95 17.32 6.48 5.33
CA GLN A 95 16.51 5.33 5.70
C GLN A 95 15.03 5.69 5.70
N THR A 96 14.26 4.95 4.93
CA THR A 96 12.89 5.30 4.51
C THR A 96 11.84 4.65 5.40
N VAL A 97 10.75 5.35 5.67
CA VAL A 97 9.50 4.78 6.18
C VAL A 97 8.69 4.26 4.99
N LEU A 98 8.31 2.99 5.02
CA LEU A 98 7.51 2.36 3.96
C LEU A 98 6.03 2.43 4.32
N VAL A 99 5.22 3.05 3.47
CA VAL A 99 3.76 3.18 3.68
C VAL A 99 3.03 2.41 2.59
N GLY A 100 2.42 1.28 2.94
CA GLY A 100 1.74 0.41 1.98
C GLY A 100 0.23 0.43 2.14
N HIS A 101 -0.52 0.62 1.04
CA HIS A 101 -1.98 0.59 1.02
C HIS A 101 -2.51 -0.70 0.39
N GLY A 102 -3.55 -1.29 0.95
CA GLY A 102 -4.23 -2.45 0.38
C GLY A 102 -3.26 -3.63 0.12
N ALA A 103 -3.18 -4.10 -1.12
CA ALA A 103 -2.19 -5.10 -1.53
C ALA A 103 -0.74 -4.58 -1.48
N GLY A 104 -0.53 -3.27 -1.59
CA GLY A 104 0.77 -2.63 -1.39
C GLY A 104 1.31 -2.81 0.04
N ALA A 105 0.43 -2.96 1.03
CA ALA A 105 0.84 -3.29 2.40
C ALA A 105 1.50 -4.68 2.47
N LEU A 106 1.02 -5.66 1.71
CA LEU A 106 1.69 -6.97 1.61
C LEU A 106 3.03 -6.86 0.89
N VAL A 107 3.11 -6.04 -0.17
CA VAL A 107 4.38 -5.75 -0.86
C VAL A 107 5.40 -5.13 0.10
N VAL A 108 4.97 -4.16 0.92
CA VAL A 108 5.79 -3.55 1.99
C VAL A 108 6.24 -4.60 3.00
N ALA A 109 5.34 -5.45 3.49
CA ALA A 109 5.71 -6.52 4.42
C ALA A 109 6.81 -7.44 3.87
N HIS A 110 6.77 -7.77 2.57
CA HIS A 110 7.85 -8.51 1.90
C HIS A 110 9.11 -7.67 1.68
N ALA A 111 9.00 -6.36 1.50
CA ALA A 111 10.14 -5.47 1.36
C ALA A 111 10.90 -5.33 2.69
N LEU A 112 10.20 -5.29 3.83
CA LEU A 112 10.82 -5.25 5.17
C LEU A 112 11.75 -6.43 5.46
N ALA A 113 11.53 -7.57 4.83
CA ALA A 113 12.43 -8.73 4.95
C ALA A 113 13.76 -8.55 4.18
N ARG A 114 13.92 -7.46 3.42
CA ARG A 114 15.07 -7.20 2.52
C ARG A 114 15.67 -5.81 2.65
N TYR A 115 14.94 -4.91 3.28
CA TYR A 115 15.34 -3.52 3.45
C TYR A 115 15.16 -3.10 4.92
N PRO A 116 16.20 -2.61 5.58
CA PRO A 116 16.13 -2.14 6.96
C PRO A 116 15.42 -0.78 6.99
N ALA A 117 14.08 -0.82 6.93
CA ALA A 117 13.28 0.39 6.95
C ALA A 117 13.36 1.11 8.30
N ARG A 118 13.24 2.43 8.30
CA ARG A 118 13.10 3.25 9.50
C ARG A 118 11.85 2.89 10.30
N GLY A 119 10.78 2.54 9.60
CA GLY A 119 9.49 2.11 10.12
C GLY A 119 8.59 1.69 8.97
N ALA A 120 7.40 1.20 9.28
CA ALA A 120 6.40 0.90 8.27
C ALA A 120 4.99 1.27 8.72
N VAL A 121 4.16 1.62 7.74
CA VAL A 121 2.73 1.88 7.93
C VAL A 121 1.95 1.01 6.97
N LEU A 122 1.01 0.24 7.49
CA LEU A 122 0.16 -0.66 6.72
C LEU A 122 -1.28 -0.12 6.73
N VAL A 123 -1.68 0.49 5.63
CA VAL A 123 -2.97 1.16 5.45
C VAL A 123 -3.96 0.19 4.82
N ALA A 124 -5.07 -0.10 5.49
CA ALA A 124 -6.10 -1.03 5.01
C ALA A 124 -5.51 -2.32 4.40
N PRO A 125 -4.63 -3.05 5.13
CA PRO A 125 -3.78 -4.09 4.57
C PRO A 125 -4.57 -5.29 4.04
N VAL A 126 -4.40 -5.61 2.76
CA VAL A 126 -4.93 -6.83 2.13
C VAL A 126 -3.86 -7.93 2.21
N PHE A 127 -3.93 -8.74 3.25
CA PHE A 127 -3.05 -9.90 3.45
C PHE A 127 -3.72 -11.20 3.00
N GLY A 128 -4.42 -11.16 1.91
CA GLY A 128 -4.93 -12.32 1.22
C GLY A 128 -5.89 -13.23 1.99
N GLY A 129 -6.23 -14.32 1.34
CA GLY A 129 -7.00 -15.42 1.90
C GLY A 129 -8.43 -15.52 1.43
N TRP A 130 -8.97 -16.72 1.60
CA TRP A 130 -10.33 -17.07 1.17
C TRP A 130 -11.40 -16.18 1.82
N GLY A 131 -11.15 -15.65 3.03
CA GLY A 131 -12.05 -14.73 3.70
C GLY A 131 -12.22 -13.40 2.98
N VAL A 132 -11.13 -12.83 2.46
CA VAL A 132 -11.15 -11.59 1.67
C VAL A 132 -11.87 -11.84 0.34
N LEU A 133 -11.56 -12.95 -0.34
CA LEU A 133 -12.25 -13.34 -1.57
C LEU A 133 -13.75 -13.57 -1.34
N GLY A 134 -14.13 -14.27 -0.28
CA GLY A 134 -15.53 -14.52 0.08
C GLY A 134 -16.29 -13.22 0.41
N ALA A 135 -15.65 -12.25 1.07
CA ALA A 135 -16.24 -10.95 1.32
C ALA A 135 -16.43 -10.15 0.02
N ALA A 136 -15.43 -10.19 -0.86
CA ALA A 136 -15.50 -9.54 -2.17
C ALA A 136 -16.60 -10.14 -3.06
N LEU A 137 -16.71 -11.48 -3.11
CA LEU A 137 -17.77 -12.18 -3.86
C LEU A 137 -19.17 -11.83 -3.35
N ARG A 138 -19.37 -11.77 -2.03
CA ARG A 138 -20.68 -11.41 -1.46
C ARG A 138 -21.09 -9.96 -1.77
N ARG A 139 -20.13 -9.04 -1.82
CA ARG A 139 -20.38 -7.60 -1.97
C ARG A 139 -20.37 -7.12 -3.42
N ASN A 140 -19.60 -7.77 -4.27
CA ASN A 140 -19.43 -7.41 -5.67
C ASN A 140 -19.13 -8.66 -6.53
N PRO A 141 -20.13 -9.54 -6.73
CA PRO A 141 -19.92 -10.76 -7.52
C PRO A 141 -19.49 -10.45 -8.96
N ALA A 142 -20.10 -9.45 -9.60
CA ALA A 142 -19.80 -9.08 -10.99
C ALA A 142 -18.35 -8.61 -11.19
N GLY A 143 -17.76 -7.93 -10.19
CA GLY A 143 -16.37 -7.50 -10.23
C GLY A 143 -15.37 -8.57 -9.78
N THR A 144 -15.82 -9.55 -9.00
CA THR A 144 -14.94 -10.54 -8.35
C THR A 144 -14.92 -11.88 -9.10
N VAL A 145 -16.05 -12.34 -9.65
CA VAL A 145 -16.12 -13.60 -10.41
C VAL A 145 -15.09 -13.68 -11.53
N PRO A 146 -14.86 -12.64 -12.36
CA PRO A 146 -13.82 -12.68 -13.37
C PRO A 146 -12.43 -12.96 -12.79
N ALA A 147 -12.11 -12.42 -11.59
CA ALA A 147 -10.82 -12.61 -10.96
C ALA A 147 -10.59 -14.06 -10.51
N VAL A 148 -11.64 -14.78 -10.12
CA VAL A 148 -11.58 -16.23 -9.79
C VAL A 148 -11.15 -17.06 -11.00
N PHE A 149 -11.55 -16.66 -12.21
CA PHE A 149 -11.17 -17.30 -13.47
C PHE A 149 -9.94 -16.65 -14.13
N GLY A 150 -9.17 -15.87 -13.38
CA GLY A 150 -7.93 -15.24 -13.85
C GLY A 150 -8.13 -13.93 -14.63
N GLY A 151 -9.32 -13.35 -14.61
CA GLY A 151 -9.59 -12.00 -15.08
C GLY A 151 -9.19 -10.93 -14.04
N PRO A 152 -9.40 -9.65 -14.35
CA PRO A 152 -9.09 -8.57 -13.42
C PRO A 152 -10.13 -8.51 -12.29
N LEU A 153 -9.66 -8.28 -11.06
CA LEU A 153 -10.52 -7.84 -9.96
C LEU A 153 -10.97 -6.39 -10.24
N ARG A 154 -12.26 -6.13 -10.16
CA ARG A 154 -12.83 -4.79 -10.33
C ARG A 154 -13.56 -4.39 -9.05
N LEU A 155 -13.01 -3.41 -8.37
CA LEU A 155 -13.65 -2.79 -7.21
C LEU A 155 -14.57 -1.66 -7.68
N ASN A 156 -15.67 -1.47 -6.97
CA ASN A 156 -16.63 -0.41 -7.28
C ASN A 156 -16.56 0.72 -6.23
N ARG A 157 -17.21 1.85 -6.54
CA ARG A 157 -17.29 3.03 -5.67
C ARG A 157 -17.64 2.67 -4.23
N GLY A 158 -18.66 1.84 -4.06
CA GLY A 158 -19.16 1.49 -2.72
C GLY A 158 -18.24 0.59 -1.91
N GLN A 159 -17.22 -0.04 -2.52
CA GLN A 159 -16.17 -0.80 -1.83
C GLN A 159 -15.00 0.11 -1.44
N LEU A 160 -14.67 1.09 -2.27
CA LEU A 160 -13.47 1.91 -2.12
C LEU A 160 -13.70 3.13 -1.23
N PHE A 161 -14.88 3.76 -1.30
CA PHE A 161 -15.11 5.07 -0.69
C PHE A 161 -16.30 5.08 0.27
N SER A 162 -16.27 6.02 1.20
CA SER A 162 -17.39 6.37 2.06
C SER A 162 -18.54 7.00 1.25
N ARG A 163 -19.67 7.20 1.93
CA ARG A 163 -20.81 7.93 1.34
C ARG A 163 -20.56 9.44 1.29
N GLU A 164 -19.64 9.94 2.08
CA GLU A 164 -19.29 11.37 2.20
C GLU A 164 -18.52 11.88 0.98
N LEU A 165 -17.79 10.99 0.26
CA LEU A 165 -17.08 11.38 -0.94
C LEU A 165 -18.08 11.66 -2.09
N PRO A 166 -18.03 12.83 -2.76
CA PRO A 166 -18.89 13.16 -3.88
C PRO A 166 -18.83 12.11 -5.01
N ASP A 167 -19.96 11.80 -5.60
CA ASP A 167 -20.07 10.75 -6.64
C ASP A 167 -19.23 11.04 -7.89
N GLU A 168 -19.08 12.30 -8.25
CA GLU A 168 -18.24 12.71 -9.38
C GLU A 168 -16.77 12.43 -9.11
N GLU A 169 -16.30 12.78 -7.91
CA GLU A 169 -14.93 12.55 -7.47
C GLU A 169 -14.63 11.05 -7.37
N ALA A 170 -15.52 10.30 -6.74
CA ALA A 170 -15.41 8.85 -6.67
C ALA A 170 -15.33 8.19 -8.05
N ARG A 171 -16.17 8.64 -9.02
CA ARG A 171 -16.10 8.15 -10.41
C ARG A 171 -14.77 8.50 -11.10
N ARG A 172 -14.24 9.70 -10.86
CA ARG A 172 -12.93 10.12 -11.37
C ARG A 172 -11.84 9.19 -10.87
N HIS A 173 -11.82 8.86 -9.57
CA HIS A 173 -10.83 7.95 -8.99
C HIS A 173 -10.98 6.52 -9.50
N VAL A 174 -12.20 5.97 -9.53
CA VAL A 174 -12.46 4.63 -10.09
C VAL A 174 -12.02 4.54 -11.56
N GLY A 175 -12.24 5.60 -12.35
CA GLY A 175 -11.84 5.65 -13.77
C GLY A 175 -10.33 5.60 -13.99
N ARG A 176 -9.51 5.91 -12.98
CA ARG A 176 -8.04 5.86 -13.03
C ARG A 176 -7.46 4.50 -12.64
N LEU A 177 -8.30 3.58 -12.13
CA LEU A 177 -7.83 2.26 -11.71
C LEU A 177 -7.36 1.43 -12.91
N GLY A 178 -6.16 0.91 -12.81
CA GLY A 178 -5.57 -0.02 -13.77
C GLY A 178 -5.85 -1.48 -13.43
N ARG A 179 -5.07 -2.36 -14.04
CA ARG A 179 -5.14 -3.81 -13.82
C ARG A 179 -3.84 -4.32 -13.20
N ALA A 180 -3.96 -5.09 -12.14
CA ALA A 180 -2.81 -5.82 -11.61
C ALA A 180 -2.49 -7.07 -12.44
N SER A 181 -1.25 -7.53 -12.35
CA SER A 181 -0.84 -8.81 -12.92
C SER A 181 -1.68 -9.96 -12.35
N ARG A 182 -2.08 -10.88 -13.23
CA ARG A 182 -2.81 -12.10 -12.82
C ARG A 182 -2.02 -12.92 -11.80
N ARG A 183 -0.70 -13.07 -12.00
CA ARG A 183 0.17 -13.81 -11.07
C ARG A 183 0.19 -13.19 -9.68
N ALA A 184 0.25 -11.86 -9.61
CA ALA A 184 0.23 -11.14 -8.32
C ALA A 184 -1.15 -11.25 -7.64
N GLN A 185 -2.25 -11.17 -8.39
CA GLN A 185 -3.60 -11.37 -7.86
C GLN A 185 -3.77 -12.78 -7.26
N TRP A 186 -3.33 -13.81 -7.98
CA TRP A 186 -3.36 -15.20 -7.49
C TRP A 186 -2.47 -15.41 -6.26
N ALA A 187 -1.31 -14.74 -6.22
CA ALA A 187 -0.43 -14.80 -5.05
C ALA A 187 -1.11 -14.27 -3.77
N LEU A 188 -1.98 -13.24 -3.90
CA LEU A 188 -2.76 -12.76 -2.75
C LEU A 188 -3.69 -13.85 -2.18
N LEU A 189 -4.28 -14.70 -3.02
CA LEU A 189 -5.19 -15.76 -2.58
C LEU A 189 -4.44 -16.86 -1.81
N GLY A 190 -3.19 -17.15 -2.19
CA GLY A 190 -2.34 -18.14 -1.55
C GLY A 190 -1.82 -17.75 -0.16
N GLN A 191 -2.20 -16.58 0.37
CA GLN A 191 -1.72 -16.07 1.66
C GLN A 191 -0.20 -16.13 1.82
N PRO A 192 0.58 -15.50 0.93
CA PRO A 192 2.02 -15.53 1.08
C PRO A 192 2.42 -14.84 2.38
N GLU A 193 2.94 -15.60 3.32
CA GLU A 193 3.50 -15.03 4.54
C GLU A 193 4.77 -14.26 4.19
N ALA A 194 4.86 -13.01 4.64
CA ALA A 194 6.10 -12.27 4.57
C ALA A 194 7.11 -12.85 5.58
N GLU A 195 8.35 -12.97 5.15
CA GLU A 195 9.46 -13.32 6.05
C GLU A 195 9.59 -12.22 7.14
N PRO A 196 10.20 -12.53 8.29
CA PRO A 196 10.46 -11.52 9.33
C PRO A 196 11.21 -10.31 8.77
N ALA A 197 10.91 -9.13 9.28
CA ALA A 197 11.61 -7.90 8.90
C ALA A 197 13.10 -7.96 9.26
N VAL A 198 13.91 -7.26 8.47
CA VAL A 198 15.31 -7.02 8.82
C VAL A 198 15.33 -5.96 9.92
N GLY A 199 15.89 -6.32 11.06
CA GLY A 199 15.80 -5.49 12.28
C GLY A 199 14.39 -5.57 12.91
N THR A 200 14.09 -4.60 13.74
CA THR A 200 12.79 -4.48 14.44
C THR A 200 12.16 -3.11 14.17
N PRO A 201 11.84 -2.78 12.89
CA PRO A 201 11.23 -1.48 12.62
C PRO A 201 9.87 -1.38 13.30
N PRO A 202 9.50 -0.22 13.87
CA PRO A 202 8.17 0.02 14.37
C PRO A 202 7.16 -0.07 13.21
N VAL A 203 5.99 -0.67 13.47
CA VAL A 203 4.94 -0.85 12.46
C VAL A 203 3.60 -0.35 12.97
N LEU A 204 3.06 0.66 12.30
CA LEU A 204 1.70 1.12 12.49
C LEU A 204 0.75 0.41 11.51
N VAL A 205 -0.38 -0.07 12.01
CA VAL A 205 -1.47 -0.61 11.17
C VAL A 205 -2.69 0.27 11.35
N LEU A 206 -3.28 0.71 10.25
CA LEU A 206 -4.49 1.53 10.29
C LEU A 206 -5.49 1.15 9.20
N GLY A 207 -6.75 1.50 9.40
CA GLY A 207 -7.82 1.24 8.47
C GLY A 207 -9.18 1.62 9.02
N SER A 208 -10.24 1.27 8.31
CA SER A 208 -11.61 1.53 8.74
C SER A 208 -12.33 0.24 9.16
N PRO A 209 -13.12 0.25 10.22
CA PRO A 209 -14.00 -0.85 10.54
C PRO A 209 -15.14 -1.00 9.51
N ASP A 210 -15.43 0.06 8.74
CA ASP A 210 -16.45 0.11 7.71
C ASP A 210 -15.92 -0.23 6.32
N ASP A 211 -14.63 -0.57 6.21
CA ASP A 211 -14.00 -1.01 4.97
C ASP A 211 -14.72 -2.25 4.40
N ARG A 212 -15.09 -2.16 3.13
CA ARG A 212 -15.83 -3.22 2.43
C ARG A 212 -14.93 -4.16 1.62
N VAL A 213 -13.64 -3.91 1.61
CA VAL A 213 -12.61 -4.76 1.00
C VAL A 213 -11.91 -5.57 2.09
N VAL A 214 -11.48 -4.91 3.18
CA VAL A 214 -10.75 -5.53 4.27
C VAL A 214 -11.63 -5.64 5.53
N PRO A 215 -11.94 -6.84 6.01
CA PRO A 215 -12.65 -7.01 7.28
C PRO A 215 -11.84 -6.46 8.47
N ALA A 216 -12.51 -5.84 9.45
CA ALA A 216 -11.88 -5.31 10.66
C ALA A 216 -11.05 -6.37 11.43
N SER A 217 -11.48 -7.64 11.38
CA SER A 217 -10.71 -8.76 11.97
C SER A 217 -9.33 -8.96 11.30
N THR A 218 -9.19 -8.59 10.03
CA THR A 218 -7.90 -8.61 9.32
C THR A 218 -6.98 -7.53 9.85
N LEU A 219 -7.49 -6.30 10.09
CA LEU A 219 -6.71 -5.22 10.70
C LEU A 219 -6.15 -5.65 12.05
N THR A 220 -7.00 -6.19 12.93
CA THR A 220 -6.58 -6.69 14.24
C THR A 220 -5.54 -7.81 14.14
N ARG A 221 -5.74 -8.76 13.23
CA ARG A 221 -4.79 -9.87 13.03
C ARG A 221 -3.43 -9.37 12.54
N VAL A 222 -3.43 -8.44 11.58
CA VAL A 222 -2.19 -7.87 11.05
C VAL A 222 -1.48 -7.05 12.13
N ALA A 223 -2.18 -6.18 12.87
CA ALA A 223 -1.59 -5.38 13.93
C ALA A 223 -0.94 -6.26 15.03
N ARG A 224 -1.63 -7.33 15.45
CA ARG A 224 -1.09 -8.29 16.44
C ARG A 224 0.21 -8.96 15.97
N ARG A 225 0.37 -9.22 14.68
CA ARG A 225 1.63 -9.77 14.13
C ARG A 225 2.83 -8.85 14.38
N TYR A 226 2.59 -7.54 14.49
CA TYR A 226 3.60 -6.53 14.76
C TYR A 226 3.56 -6.01 16.21
N GLY A 227 2.87 -6.72 17.10
CA GLY A 227 2.83 -6.40 18.53
C GLY A 227 2.00 -5.15 18.89
N SER A 228 1.08 -4.71 18.00
CA SER A 228 0.30 -3.48 18.16
C SER A 228 -1.21 -3.71 18.03
N ALA A 229 -2.00 -2.66 18.31
CA ALA A 229 -3.41 -2.57 17.95
C ALA A 229 -3.58 -1.70 16.71
N PRO A 230 -4.62 -1.95 15.87
CA PRO A 230 -4.87 -1.10 14.72
C PRO A 230 -5.45 0.25 15.14
N LEU A 231 -5.02 1.32 14.45
CA LEU A 231 -5.67 2.62 14.53
C LEU A 231 -6.86 2.64 13.56
N LEU A 232 -8.04 2.98 14.07
CA LEU A 232 -9.29 2.87 13.32
C LEU A 232 -9.89 4.23 12.97
N PHE A 233 -10.38 4.35 11.73
CA PHE A 233 -11.06 5.52 11.18
C PHE A 233 -12.50 5.14 10.78
N PRO A 234 -13.47 5.13 11.72
CA PRO A 234 -14.85 4.79 11.42
C PRO A 234 -15.46 5.71 10.36
N GLY A 235 -16.35 5.17 9.52
CA GLY A 235 -17.04 5.93 8.48
C GLY A 235 -16.27 6.09 7.17
N MET A 236 -14.97 5.75 7.13
CA MET A 236 -14.16 5.81 5.90
C MET A 236 -14.27 4.53 5.07
N GLY A 237 -13.98 4.64 3.78
CA GLY A 237 -13.87 3.50 2.86
C GLY A 237 -12.49 2.83 2.89
N HIS A 238 -12.22 2.00 1.87
CA HIS A 238 -10.94 1.31 1.71
C HIS A 238 -9.79 2.25 1.34
N ASP A 239 -10.06 3.17 0.42
CA ASP A 239 -9.06 4.10 -0.15
C ASP A 239 -8.96 5.37 0.72
N LEU A 240 -8.47 5.22 1.96
CA LEU A 240 -8.41 6.30 2.96
C LEU A 240 -7.73 7.57 2.42
N MET A 241 -6.72 7.41 1.55
CA MET A 241 -5.95 8.52 0.97
C MET A 241 -6.73 9.34 -0.06
N LEU A 242 -7.86 8.83 -0.54
CA LEU A 242 -8.74 9.45 -1.55
C LEU A 242 -10.15 9.71 -1.03
N ASP A 243 -10.44 9.34 0.23
CA ASP A 243 -11.77 9.51 0.80
C ASP A 243 -11.99 10.94 1.32
N ALA A 244 -13.23 11.33 1.59
CA ALA A 244 -13.61 12.68 2.01
C ALA A 244 -12.81 13.21 3.22
N ARG A 245 -12.45 12.34 4.15
CA ARG A 245 -11.69 12.67 5.36
C ARG A 245 -10.23 12.22 5.29
N TRP A 246 -9.64 12.26 4.10
CA TRP A 246 -8.27 11.80 3.81
C TRP A 246 -7.18 12.39 4.72
N ALA A 247 -7.40 13.57 5.31
CA ALA A 247 -6.42 14.22 6.16
C ALA A 247 -6.24 13.50 7.51
N GLU A 248 -7.30 12.94 8.08
CA GLU A 248 -7.24 12.30 9.40
C GLU A 248 -6.23 11.14 9.47
N PRO A 249 -6.22 10.17 8.53
CA PRO A 249 -5.24 9.09 8.58
C PRO A 249 -3.80 9.54 8.32
N ILE A 250 -3.58 10.51 7.43
CA ILE A 250 -2.21 10.98 7.18
C ILE A 250 -1.68 11.79 8.36
N ASP A 251 -2.48 12.63 8.98
CA ASP A 251 -2.09 13.35 10.20
C ASP A 251 -1.71 12.37 11.32
N ALA A 252 -2.51 11.33 11.53
CA ALA A 252 -2.21 10.31 12.53
C ALA A 252 -0.90 9.54 12.23
N ILE A 253 -0.57 9.30 10.95
CA ILE A 253 0.70 8.71 10.53
C ILE A 253 1.86 9.64 10.88
N LEU A 254 1.76 10.93 10.52
CA LEU A 254 2.81 11.91 10.74
C LEU A 254 3.04 12.15 12.23
N ASP A 255 1.96 12.28 13.02
CA ASP A 255 2.03 12.42 14.48
C ASP A 255 2.64 11.18 15.16
N TRP A 256 2.37 9.98 14.63
CA TRP A 256 3.01 8.77 15.11
C TRP A 256 4.52 8.79 14.83
N LEU A 257 4.94 9.18 13.64
CA LEU A 257 6.35 9.28 13.26
C LEU A 257 7.11 10.33 14.07
N GLU A 258 6.45 11.41 14.49
CA GLU A 258 7.05 12.45 15.35
C GLU A 258 7.29 11.96 16.79
N LYS A 259 6.50 11.01 17.26
CA LYS A 259 6.60 10.42 18.61
C LYS A 259 7.52 9.22 18.69
N GLU A 260 7.74 8.52 17.57
CA GLU A 260 8.62 7.35 17.54
C GLU A 260 10.10 7.78 17.63
N PRO A 261 10.82 7.33 18.66
CA PRO A 261 12.23 7.64 18.77
C PRO A 261 13.00 7.09 17.57
N ALA A 262 14.09 7.78 17.22
CA ALA A 262 15.01 7.31 16.21
C ALA A 262 15.46 5.88 16.59
N ALA A 263 15.13 4.88 15.76
CA ALA A 263 15.74 3.56 15.90
C ALA A 263 17.27 3.75 15.79
N HIS A 264 17.98 3.41 16.85
CA HIS A 264 19.44 3.48 16.93
C HIS A 264 20.08 2.33 16.15
#